data_d4404a1e87c2db9c793857208e9fc7a4
#
_entry.id   d4404a1e87c2db9c793857208e9fc7a4
#
_cell.length_a   1.000
_cell.length_b   1.000
_cell.length_c   1.000
_cell.angle_alpha   90.00
_cell.angle_beta   90.00
_cell.angle_gamma   90.00
#
_symmetry.space_group_name_H-M   'P 1'
#
loop_
_entity.id
_entity.type
_entity.pdbx_description
1 polymer ?
#
loop_
_entity_poly.entity_id
_entity_poly.type
_entity_poly.pdbx_seq_one_letter_code
_entity_poly.pdbx_strand_id
1 'polypeptide(L)'
;SSAASDVYKRQVPSNLDYDMWLGPAPYKPYNKHRVHATFRGYWDYDGGGLTDMGQHYMDPVQYLLGKDDTSPVKIEVDAPQQHPDAVGIWRKIVYTYDDGCQIVLEGEGYESKGKVPYIEGPLGKVYQGFECTIPDVMEKIAEMPDPEPQNTDFLACVRNREPFALDELKGHRSSTLVNLGACALRLN
;
A
#
# COMPACT_ATOMS: atom_id res chain seq x y z
N SER A 1 -20.33 -20.34 -33.44
CA SER A 1 -20.22 -21.01 -32.11
C SER A 1 -19.45 -20.18 -31.04
N SER A 2 -18.68 -19.15 -31.41
CA SER A 2 -17.94 -18.32 -30.46
C SER A 2 -18.82 -17.36 -29.66
N ALA A 3 -19.81 -16.74 -30.30
CA ALA A 3 -20.69 -15.77 -29.63
C ALA A 3 -21.56 -16.37 -28.51
N ALA A 4 -22.04 -17.60 -28.69
CA ALA A 4 -22.84 -18.30 -27.68
C ALA A 4 -21.98 -18.66 -26.44
N SER A 5 -20.72 -19.06 -26.61
CA SER A 5 -19.82 -19.34 -25.49
C SER A 5 -19.47 -18.11 -24.69
N ASP A 6 -19.42 -16.92 -25.32
CA ASP A 6 -19.15 -15.67 -24.65
C ASP A 6 -20.35 -15.13 -23.85
N VAL A 7 -21.58 -15.42 -24.31
CA VAL A 7 -22.81 -15.10 -23.55
C VAL A 7 -22.87 -15.94 -22.27
N TYR A 8 -22.58 -17.25 -22.34
CA TYR A 8 -22.56 -18.11 -21.16
C TYR A 8 -21.48 -17.72 -20.13
N LYS A 9 -20.34 -17.19 -20.58
CA LYS A 9 -19.26 -16.70 -19.69
C LYS A 9 -19.65 -15.43 -18.92
N ARG A 10 -20.70 -14.72 -19.35
CA ARG A 10 -21.19 -13.47 -18.74
C ARG A 10 -22.44 -13.67 -17.87
N GLN A 11 -22.93 -14.89 -17.75
CA GLN A 11 -24.09 -15.17 -16.92
C GLN A 11 -23.66 -15.21 -15.45
N VAL A 12 -24.36 -14.44 -14.61
CA VAL A 12 -24.16 -14.47 -13.17
C VAL A 12 -24.52 -15.86 -12.64
N PRO A 13 -23.64 -16.51 -11.86
CA PRO A 13 -23.97 -17.79 -11.23
C PRO A 13 -25.17 -17.64 -10.31
N SER A 14 -26.03 -18.67 -10.25
CA SER A 14 -27.26 -18.64 -9.46
C SER A 14 -27.05 -18.51 -7.92
N ASN A 15 -25.85 -18.80 -7.45
CA ASN A 15 -25.43 -18.68 -6.06
C ASN A 15 -24.67 -17.38 -5.76
N LEU A 16 -24.61 -16.43 -6.70
CA LEU A 16 -23.98 -15.13 -6.50
C LEU A 16 -25.00 -14.01 -6.65
N ASP A 17 -25.25 -13.28 -5.60
CA ASP A 17 -25.92 -11.99 -5.65
C ASP A 17 -24.90 -10.93 -6.15
N TYR A 18 -24.90 -10.73 -7.48
CA TYR A 18 -23.92 -9.87 -8.11
C TYR A 18 -24.16 -8.39 -7.83
N ASP A 19 -25.37 -7.97 -7.60
CA ASP A 19 -25.72 -6.59 -7.25
C ASP A 19 -25.19 -6.27 -5.84
N MET A 20 -25.42 -7.16 -4.89
CA MET A 20 -24.84 -7.04 -3.55
C MET A 20 -23.31 -7.11 -3.55
N TRP A 21 -22.72 -7.95 -4.42
CA TRP A 21 -21.27 -8.03 -4.55
C TRP A 21 -20.68 -6.73 -5.09
N LEU A 22 -21.31 -6.09 -6.08
CA LEU A 22 -20.85 -4.79 -6.62
C LEU A 22 -20.91 -3.69 -5.55
N GLY A 23 -21.91 -3.70 -4.69
CA GLY A 23 -22.09 -2.67 -3.67
C GLY A 23 -22.09 -1.26 -4.28
N PRO A 24 -21.25 -0.33 -3.79
CA PRO A 24 -21.18 1.04 -4.30
C PRO A 24 -20.35 1.19 -5.58
N ALA A 25 -19.70 0.13 -6.07
CA ALA A 25 -18.90 0.20 -7.29
C ALA A 25 -19.78 0.45 -8.53
N PRO A 26 -19.26 1.13 -9.57
CA PRO A 26 -19.98 1.32 -10.81
C PRO A 26 -20.43 -0.01 -11.44
N TYR A 27 -21.67 -0.03 -11.93
CA TYR A 27 -22.17 -1.24 -12.59
C TYR A 27 -21.31 -1.62 -13.81
N LYS A 28 -20.86 -2.86 -13.81
CA LYS A 28 -20.15 -3.50 -14.93
C LYS A 28 -20.80 -4.86 -15.20
N PRO A 29 -20.95 -5.29 -16.45
CA PRO A 29 -21.45 -6.64 -16.72
C PRO A 29 -20.61 -7.70 -16.04
N TYR A 30 -21.27 -8.72 -15.51
CA TYR A 30 -20.59 -9.84 -14.86
C TYR A 30 -19.50 -10.43 -15.75
N ASN A 31 -18.35 -10.65 -15.15
CA ASN A 31 -17.26 -11.45 -15.70
C ASN A 31 -16.61 -12.21 -14.53
N LYS A 32 -16.41 -13.50 -14.69
CA LYS A 32 -15.81 -14.34 -13.66
C LYS A 32 -14.45 -13.85 -13.19
N HIS A 33 -13.72 -13.11 -14.03
CA HIS A 33 -12.43 -12.52 -13.67
C HIS A 33 -12.57 -11.27 -12.78
N ARG A 34 -13.77 -10.67 -12.73
CA ARG A 34 -14.01 -9.49 -11.86
C ARG A 34 -14.39 -9.85 -10.43
N VAL A 35 -14.69 -11.11 -10.17
CA VAL A 35 -15.15 -11.58 -8.85
C VAL A 35 -14.13 -12.50 -8.20
N HIS A 36 -14.31 -12.78 -6.89
CA HIS A 36 -13.42 -13.59 -6.06
C HIS A 36 -11.97 -13.05 -6.11
N ALA A 37 -10.96 -13.87 -6.00
CA ALA A 37 -9.56 -13.43 -5.85
C ALA A 37 -9.04 -12.45 -6.92
N THR A 38 -9.54 -12.54 -8.14
CA THR A 38 -9.07 -11.75 -9.29
C THR A 38 -9.61 -10.33 -9.36
N PHE A 39 -10.59 -9.95 -8.54
CA PHE A 39 -11.11 -8.58 -8.45
C PHE A 39 -10.02 -7.55 -8.07
N ARG A 40 -8.97 -7.97 -7.40
CA ARG A 40 -7.86 -7.13 -6.95
C ARG A 40 -7.18 -6.35 -8.07
N GLY A 41 -7.19 -6.86 -9.28
CA GLY A 41 -6.59 -6.17 -10.43
C GLY A 41 -7.43 -5.06 -11.05
N TYR A 42 -8.54 -4.64 -10.44
CA TYR A 42 -9.42 -3.62 -11.02
C TYR A 42 -9.52 -2.38 -10.15
N TRP A 43 -9.45 -1.20 -10.80
CA TRP A 43 -9.53 0.10 -10.13
C TRP A 43 -10.80 0.31 -9.29
N ASP A 44 -11.93 -0.22 -9.79
CA ASP A 44 -13.23 -0.02 -9.12
C ASP A 44 -13.38 -0.84 -7.84
N TYR A 45 -12.51 -1.83 -7.59
CA TYR A 45 -12.69 -2.78 -6.49
C TYR A 45 -11.55 -2.78 -5.47
N ASP A 46 -10.30 -2.55 -5.92
CA ASP A 46 -9.16 -2.64 -5.02
C ASP A 46 -8.03 -1.67 -5.40
N GLY A 47 -7.50 -1.71 -6.61
CA GLY A 47 -6.36 -0.90 -7.02
C GLY A 47 -5.05 -1.69 -7.12
N GLY A 48 -5.15 -3.02 -7.14
CA GLY A 48 -4.03 -3.93 -7.40
C GLY A 48 -3.02 -4.04 -6.29
N GLY A 49 -1.84 -4.55 -6.61
CA GLY A 49 -0.79 -4.80 -5.66
C GLY A 49 -0.31 -3.55 -4.91
N LEU A 50 -0.54 -2.35 -5.46
CA LEU A 50 -0.19 -1.10 -4.79
C LEU A 50 -1.05 -0.86 -3.56
N THR A 51 -2.37 -1.03 -3.66
CA THR A 51 -3.30 -0.78 -2.54
C THR A 51 -3.47 -2.00 -1.65
N ASP A 52 -3.46 -3.21 -2.20
CA ASP A 52 -3.55 -4.46 -1.45
C ASP A 52 -2.24 -4.70 -0.66
N MET A 53 -1.19 -5.13 -1.32
CA MET A 53 0.06 -5.48 -0.66
C MET A 53 0.92 -4.27 -0.28
N GLY A 54 0.83 -3.16 -1.02
CA GLY A 54 1.60 -1.95 -0.75
C GLY A 54 1.34 -1.38 0.64
N GLN A 55 0.13 -1.52 1.17
CA GLN A 55 -0.23 -1.13 2.53
C GLN A 55 0.67 -1.79 3.58
N HIS A 56 0.98 -3.07 3.44
CA HIS A 56 1.83 -3.82 4.38
C HIS A 56 3.27 -3.32 4.42
N TYR A 57 3.74 -2.71 3.34
CA TYR A 57 5.11 -2.17 3.27
C TYR A 57 5.18 -0.69 3.62
N MET A 58 4.18 0.08 3.22
CA MET A 58 4.21 1.53 3.38
C MET A 58 3.85 1.99 4.79
N ASP A 59 2.94 1.30 5.46
CA ASP A 59 2.55 1.60 6.84
C ASP A 59 3.74 1.55 7.82
N PRO A 60 4.54 0.47 7.89
CA PRO A 60 5.72 0.44 8.75
C PRO A 60 6.77 1.50 8.39
N VAL A 61 6.94 1.79 7.09
CA VAL A 61 7.90 2.81 6.65
C VAL A 61 7.44 4.21 7.07
N GLN A 62 6.16 4.51 6.91
CA GLN A 62 5.59 5.79 7.36
C GLN A 62 5.78 5.99 8.86
N TYR A 63 5.49 4.95 9.66
CA TYR A 63 5.71 4.94 11.09
C TYR A 63 7.20 5.17 11.46
N LEU A 64 8.12 4.40 10.85
CA LEU A 64 9.56 4.50 11.11
C LEU A 64 10.13 5.88 10.77
N LEU A 65 9.57 6.55 9.76
CA LEU A 65 9.99 7.89 9.35
C LEU A 65 9.29 9.01 10.14
N GLY A 66 8.39 8.68 11.08
CA GLY A 66 7.62 9.64 11.86
C GLY A 66 6.69 10.49 11.00
N LYS A 67 6.06 9.88 9.98
CA LYS A 67 5.20 10.56 9.01
C LYS A 67 3.70 10.31 9.21
N ASP A 68 3.32 9.74 10.35
CA ASP A 68 1.91 9.42 10.65
C ASP A 68 1.00 10.65 10.71
N ASP A 69 1.54 11.81 11.06
CA ASP A 69 0.77 13.06 11.22
C ASP A 69 0.82 13.97 9.99
N THR A 70 1.44 13.52 8.90
CA THR A 70 1.63 14.33 7.69
C THR A 70 1.31 13.56 6.42
N SER A 71 1.36 14.21 5.29
CA SER A 71 1.14 13.61 3.97
C SER A 71 2.19 14.11 2.98
N PRO A 72 2.51 13.35 1.93
CA PRO A 72 3.43 13.82 0.90
C PRO A 72 2.84 15.04 0.18
N VAL A 73 3.72 15.98 -0.18
CA VAL A 73 3.39 17.18 -0.95
C VAL A 73 3.56 16.98 -2.45
N LYS A 74 4.23 15.90 -2.85
CA LYS A 74 4.46 15.54 -4.26
C LYS A 74 4.53 14.03 -4.41
N ILE A 75 3.94 13.51 -5.50
CA ILE A 75 4.04 12.10 -5.89
C ILE A 75 4.46 12.04 -7.35
N GLU A 76 5.52 11.31 -7.64
CA GLU A 76 6.05 11.09 -8.98
C GLU A 76 5.94 9.61 -9.34
N VAL A 77 5.48 9.33 -10.54
CA VAL A 77 5.24 7.96 -11.01
C VAL A 77 6.07 7.69 -12.26
N ASP A 78 6.81 6.59 -12.23
CA ASP A 78 7.43 5.98 -13.41
C ASP A 78 6.69 4.67 -13.71
N ALA A 79 5.81 4.71 -14.70
CA ALA A 79 4.98 3.58 -15.11
C ALA A 79 4.58 3.71 -16.58
N PRO A 80 4.23 2.59 -17.25
CA PRO A 80 3.48 2.65 -18.50
C PRO A 80 2.11 3.27 -18.29
N GLN A 81 1.51 3.78 -19.38
CA GLN A 81 0.12 4.22 -19.32
C GLN A 81 -0.78 3.09 -18.81
N GLN A 82 -1.63 3.40 -17.85
CA GLN A 82 -2.50 2.44 -17.21
C GLN A 82 -3.75 2.16 -18.06
N HIS A 83 -4.25 0.93 -17.96
CA HIS A 83 -5.54 0.58 -18.55
C HIS A 83 -6.67 1.29 -17.76
N PRO A 84 -7.71 1.82 -18.44
CA PRO A 84 -8.78 2.58 -17.75
C PRO A 84 -9.57 1.76 -16.72
N ASP A 85 -9.54 0.44 -16.82
CA ASP A 85 -10.36 -0.48 -16.03
C ASP A 85 -9.53 -1.33 -15.05
N ALA A 86 -8.24 -1.56 -15.37
CA ALA A 86 -7.38 -2.49 -14.64
C ALA A 86 -6.04 -1.84 -14.28
N VAL A 87 -5.54 -2.21 -13.12
CA VAL A 87 -4.22 -1.78 -12.64
C VAL A 87 -3.14 -2.53 -13.40
N GLY A 88 -2.22 -1.79 -13.98
CA GLY A 88 -1.04 -2.34 -14.63
C GLY A 88 0.19 -2.33 -13.72
N ILE A 89 1.33 -2.63 -14.33
CA ILE A 89 2.62 -2.56 -13.65
C ILE A 89 3.08 -1.11 -13.48
N TRP A 90 3.92 -0.88 -12.50
CA TRP A 90 4.70 0.36 -12.35
C TRP A 90 6.16 -0.01 -12.07
N ARG A 91 7.08 0.92 -12.36
CA ARG A 91 8.49 0.74 -12.03
C ARG A 91 8.84 1.40 -10.70
N LYS A 92 8.39 2.64 -10.51
CA LYS A 92 8.75 3.42 -9.32
C LYS A 92 7.67 4.46 -9.00
N ILE A 93 7.36 4.61 -7.70
CA ILE A 93 6.53 5.70 -7.18
C ILE A 93 7.32 6.37 -6.07
N VAL A 94 7.48 7.69 -6.15
CA VAL A 94 8.21 8.49 -5.16
C VAL A 94 7.26 9.45 -4.48
N TYR A 95 7.16 9.35 -3.18
CA TYR A 95 6.38 10.24 -2.33
C TYR A 95 7.36 11.19 -1.64
N THR A 96 7.25 12.48 -1.90
CA THR A 96 8.12 13.51 -1.31
C THR A 96 7.33 14.32 -0.28
N TYR A 97 7.85 14.43 0.92
CA TYR A 97 7.32 15.23 2.02
C TYR A 97 7.91 16.65 2.01
N ASP A 98 7.32 17.57 2.74
CA ASP A 98 7.69 18.99 2.78
C ASP A 98 9.10 19.23 3.35
N ASP A 99 9.58 18.34 4.23
CA ASP A 99 10.94 18.36 4.78
C ASP A 99 11.99 17.70 3.86
N GLY A 100 11.60 17.26 2.67
CA GLY A 100 12.47 16.60 1.71
C GLY A 100 12.62 15.10 1.93
N CYS A 101 12.04 14.52 2.97
CA CYS A 101 12.00 13.08 3.15
C CYS A 101 11.25 12.42 1.99
N GLN A 102 11.72 11.26 1.55
CA GLN A 102 11.08 10.51 0.46
C GLN A 102 10.80 9.08 0.87
N ILE A 103 9.61 8.59 0.52
CA ILE A 103 9.29 7.17 0.47
C ILE A 103 9.33 6.74 -0.99
N VAL A 104 10.12 5.72 -1.31
CA VAL A 104 10.30 5.20 -2.65
C VAL A 104 9.73 3.79 -2.70
N LEU A 105 8.70 3.59 -3.51
CA LEU A 105 8.12 2.28 -3.77
C LEU A 105 8.60 1.78 -5.12
N GLU A 106 9.31 0.66 -5.11
CA GLU A 106 9.80 -0.02 -6.31
C GLU A 106 8.84 -1.15 -6.68
N GLY A 107 8.40 -1.18 -7.92
CA GLY A 107 7.46 -2.14 -8.45
C GLY A 107 8.08 -3.11 -9.45
N GLU A 108 7.25 -3.87 -10.13
CA GLU A 108 7.67 -4.79 -11.18
C GLU A 108 8.36 -4.04 -12.33
N GLY A 109 9.49 -4.58 -12.80
CA GLY A 109 10.27 -3.97 -13.86
C GLY A 109 11.24 -2.88 -13.40
N TYR A 110 11.35 -2.66 -12.09
CA TYR A 110 12.46 -1.90 -11.55
C TYR A 110 13.63 -2.84 -11.25
N GLU A 111 14.68 -2.75 -12.06
CA GLU A 111 15.93 -3.47 -11.81
C GLU A 111 16.88 -2.57 -11.02
N SER A 112 16.90 -2.71 -9.73
CA SER A 112 17.93 -2.08 -8.90
C SER A 112 19.29 -2.76 -9.17
N LYS A 113 20.29 -1.97 -9.48
CA LYS A 113 21.66 -2.48 -9.61
C LYS A 113 22.33 -2.48 -8.25
N GLY A 114 22.66 -3.66 -7.75
CA GLY A 114 23.39 -3.82 -6.49
C GLY A 114 22.51 -3.89 -5.25
N LYS A 115 23.13 -3.75 -4.07
CA LYS A 115 22.46 -3.80 -2.77
C LYS A 115 21.79 -2.44 -2.51
N VAL A 116 20.46 -2.42 -2.51
CA VAL A 116 19.68 -1.20 -2.27
C VAL A 116 19.44 -1.05 -0.76
N PRO A 117 19.69 0.14 -0.19
CA PRO A 117 19.35 0.39 1.19
C PRO A 117 17.82 0.43 1.39
N TYR A 118 17.37 -0.10 2.52
CA TYR A 118 15.99 0.03 2.96
C TYR A 118 15.70 1.44 3.51
N ILE A 119 16.68 2.02 4.23
CA ILE A 119 16.66 3.40 4.70
C ILE A 119 18.01 4.04 4.35
N GLU A 120 17.98 5.26 3.83
CA GLU A 120 19.17 6.06 3.58
C GLU A 120 18.97 7.48 4.13
N GLY A 121 19.96 7.99 4.82
CA GLY A 121 19.95 9.32 5.38
C GLY A 121 21.36 9.91 5.51
N PRO A 122 21.49 11.13 5.99
CA PRO A 122 22.79 11.82 6.09
C PRO A 122 23.79 11.13 7.01
N LEU A 123 23.34 10.30 7.94
CA LEU A 123 24.21 9.58 8.86
C LEU A 123 24.67 8.23 8.32
N GLY A 124 23.96 7.66 7.36
CA GLY A 124 24.30 6.35 6.77
C GLY A 124 23.10 5.63 6.17
N LYS A 125 23.26 4.32 6.02
CA LYS A 125 22.33 3.43 5.32
C LYS A 125 22.00 2.20 6.16
N VAL A 126 20.74 1.79 6.10
CA VAL A 126 20.28 0.50 6.66
C VAL A 126 19.80 -0.38 5.51
N TYR A 127 20.25 -1.60 5.50
CA TYR A 127 19.90 -2.62 4.49
C TYR A 127 18.98 -3.68 5.10
N GLN A 128 18.43 -4.52 4.24
CA GLN A 128 17.65 -5.67 4.67
C GLN A 128 18.45 -6.54 5.67
N GLY A 129 17.81 -7.00 6.73
CA GLY A 129 18.46 -7.72 7.81
C GLY A 129 19.16 -6.82 8.83
N PHE A 130 18.86 -5.52 8.82
CA PHE A 130 19.39 -4.49 9.74
C PHE A 130 20.91 -4.27 9.63
N GLU A 131 21.55 -4.70 8.55
CA GLU A 131 22.91 -4.29 8.29
C GLU A 131 22.98 -2.76 8.16
N CYS A 132 23.87 -2.12 8.91
CA CYS A 132 23.97 -0.67 9.00
C CYS A 132 25.37 -0.19 8.71
N THR A 133 25.49 0.98 8.03
CA THR A 133 26.79 1.62 7.77
C THR A 133 27.16 2.65 8.84
N ILE A 134 26.27 2.92 9.80
CA ILE A 134 26.54 3.84 10.89
C ILE A 134 27.45 3.15 11.91
N PRO A 135 28.63 3.70 12.22
CA PRO A 135 29.52 3.11 13.21
C PRO A 135 28.86 3.05 14.60
N ASP A 136 29.14 2.00 15.32
CA ASP A 136 28.74 1.82 16.74
C ASP A 136 27.22 1.93 16.95
N VAL A 137 26.42 1.64 15.90
CA VAL A 137 24.96 1.79 15.99
C VAL A 137 24.35 0.86 17.02
N MET A 138 24.86 -0.37 17.17
CA MET A 138 24.35 -1.34 18.13
C MET A 138 24.65 -0.94 19.58
N GLU A 139 25.83 -0.39 19.84
CA GLU A 139 26.18 0.15 21.15
C GLU A 139 25.30 1.35 21.50
N LYS A 140 25.09 2.27 20.54
CA LYS A 140 24.18 3.42 20.71
C LYS A 140 22.73 3.00 20.97
N ILE A 141 22.24 1.97 20.27
CA ILE A 141 20.89 1.45 20.52
C ILE A 141 20.80 0.83 21.92
N ALA A 142 21.81 0.12 22.37
CA ALA A 142 21.83 -0.48 23.70
C ALA A 142 21.83 0.55 24.86
N GLU A 143 22.27 1.78 24.59
CA GLU A 143 22.22 2.90 25.51
C GLU A 143 20.89 3.68 25.50
N MET A 144 20.01 3.43 24.52
CA MET A 144 18.70 4.07 24.44
C MET A 144 17.74 3.49 25.46
N PRO A 145 16.85 4.31 26.03
CA PRO A 145 15.79 3.78 26.88
C PRO A 145 14.85 2.91 26.08
N ASP A 146 14.26 1.90 26.73
CA ASP A 146 13.18 1.13 26.11
C ASP A 146 12.05 2.06 25.69
N PRO A 147 11.44 1.82 24.52
CA PRO A 147 10.30 2.62 24.08
C PRO A 147 9.12 2.42 25.02
N GLU A 148 8.30 3.46 25.16
CA GLU A 148 7.06 3.37 25.93
C GLU A 148 6.19 2.23 25.41
N PRO A 149 5.62 1.40 26.30
CA PRO A 149 4.75 0.32 25.93
C PRO A 149 3.52 0.83 25.16
N GLN A 150 3.23 0.23 24.02
CA GLN A 150 2.04 0.53 23.25
C GLN A 150 0.87 -0.37 23.69
N ASN A 151 -0.33 0.21 23.81
CA ASN A 151 -1.52 -0.56 24.13
C ASN A 151 -2.03 -1.28 22.86
N THR A 152 -1.69 -2.56 22.72
CA THR A 152 -2.02 -3.42 21.59
C THR A 152 -3.09 -4.46 21.90
N ASP A 153 -3.67 -4.46 23.11
CA ASP A 153 -4.84 -5.29 23.44
C ASP A 153 -6.13 -4.59 22.99
N PHE A 154 -6.54 -4.87 21.77
CA PHE A 154 -7.74 -4.28 21.18
C PHE A 154 -9.00 -4.53 22.03
N LEU A 155 -9.17 -5.74 22.56
CA LEU A 155 -10.37 -6.09 23.34
C LEU A 155 -10.38 -5.37 24.69
N ALA A 156 -9.23 -5.21 25.33
CA ALA A 156 -9.11 -4.43 26.55
C ALA A 156 -9.42 -2.96 26.28
N CYS A 157 -8.86 -2.37 25.22
CA CYS A 157 -9.16 -1.00 24.81
C CYS A 157 -10.66 -0.77 24.58
N VAL A 158 -11.32 -1.68 23.87
CA VAL A 158 -12.79 -1.59 23.66
C VAL A 158 -13.56 -1.63 24.96
N ARG A 159 -13.22 -2.54 25.89
CA ARG A 159 -13.89 -2.69 27.18
C ARG A 159 -13.68 -1.49 28.09
N ASN A 160 -12.47 -0.98 28.13
CA ASN A 160 -12.06 0.09 29.05
C ASN A 160 -12.25 1.49 28.45
N ARG A 161 -12.59 1.58 27.15
CA ARG A 161 -12.67 2.85 26.40
C ARG A 161 -11.32 3.60 26.37
N GLU A 162 -10.23 2.86 26.27
CA GLU A 162 -8.87 3.37 26.16
C GLU A 162 -8.41 3.45 24.71
N PRO A 163 -7.50 4.38 24.37
CA PRO A 163 -6.90 4.44 23.04
C PRO A 163 -6.15 3.16 22.68
N PHE A 164 -6.33 2.69 21.46
CA PHE A 164 -5.56 1.61 20.88
C PHE A 164 -4.37 2.17 20.11
N ALA A 165 -3.23 1.48 20.13
CA ALA A 165 -2.00 1.98 19.49
C ALA A 165 -2.14 2.23 18.00
N LEU A 166 -2.95 1.42 17.31
CA LEU A 166 -3.30 1.58 15.89
C LEU A 166 -4.74 2.08 15.79
N ASP A 167 -4.90 3.37 16.06
CA ASP A 167 -6.21 4.03 16.02
C ASP A 167 -6.68 4.33 14.58
N GLU A 168 -7.91 4.82 14.47
CA GLU A 168 -8.54 5.13 13.19
C GLU A 168 -7.79 6.24 12.41
N LEU A 169 -7.13 7.16 13.09
CA LEU A 169 -6.39 8.22 12.44
C LEU A 169 -5.13 7.68 11.76
N LYS A 170 -4.38 6.82 12.44
CA LYS A 170 -3.21 6.16 11.86
C LYS A 170 -3.60 5.27 10.68
N GLY A 171 -4.67 4.48 10.82
CA GLY A 171 -5.22 3.68 9.73
C GLY A 171 -5.64 4.53 8.54
N HIS A 172 -6.31 5.67 8.78
CA HIS A 172 -6.68 6.62 7.73
C HIS A 172 -5.45 7.20 7.03
N ARG A 173 -4.44 7.66 7.77
CA ARG A 173 -3.22 8.25 7.21
C ARG A 173 -2.44 7.27 6.35
N SER A 174 -2.26 6.06 6.84
CA SER A 174 -1.58 4.99 6.14
C SER A 174 -2.33 4.59 4.86
N SER A 175 -3.64 4.39 4.93
CA SER A 175 -4.48 4.10 3.76
C SER A 175 -4.49 5.25 2.75
N THR A 176 -4.45 6.50 3.21
CA THR A 176 -4.38 7.67 2.35
C THR A 176 -3.11 7.65 1.51
N LEU A 177 -1.98 7.26 2.08
CA LEU A 177 -0.70 7.22 1.37
C LEU A 177 -0.76 6.30 0.14
N VAL A 178 -1.23 5.06 0.30
CA VAL A 178 -1.35 4.12 -0.83
C VAL A 178 -2.40 4.57 -1.85
N ASN A 179 -3.51 5.15 -1.39
CA ASN A 179 -4.56 5.66 -2.28
C ASN A 179 -4.10 6.87 -3.11
N LEU A 180 -3.31 7.77 -2.53
CA LEU A 180 -2.70 8.87 -3.28
C LEU A 180 -1.76 8.35 -4.38
N GLY A 181 -0.97 7.30 -4.08
CA GLY A 181 -0.14 6.63 -5.08
C GLY A 181 -0.96 5.99 -6.19
N ALA A 182 -2.07 5.33 -5.85
CA ALA A 182 -2.98 4.75 -6.82
C ALA A 182 -3.63 5.82 -7.72
N CYS A 183 -4.03 6.97 -7.16
CA CYS A 183 -4.53 8.11 -7.92
C CYS A 183 -3.46 8.64 -8.88
N ALA A 184 -2.23 8.84 -8.40
CA ALA A 184 -1.12 9.30 -9.23
C ALA A 184 -0.79 8.30 -10.34
N LEU A 185 -0.78 7.00 -10.04
CA LEU A 185 -0.55 5.94 -11.04
C LEU A 185 -1.64 5.91 -12.11
N ARG A 186 -2.90 6.11 -11.74
CA ARG A 186 -4.04 6.12 -12.67
C ARG A 186 -4.05 7.34 -13.58
N LEU A 187 -3.50 8.45 -13.13
CA LEU A 187 -3.46 9.73 -13.88
C LEU A 187 -2.21 9.89 -14.74
N ASN A 188 -1.25 8.98 -14.64
CA ASN A 188 0.02 9.02 -15.35
C ASN A 188 -0.12 8.82 -16.87
#